data_9634bd1198a5163e6d4e074977b0e3af
#
_entry.id   9634bd1198a5163e6d4e074977b0e3af
#
_cell.length_a   1.000
_cell.length_b   1.000
_cell.length_c   1.000
_cell.angle_alpha   90.00
_cell.angle_beta   90.00
_cell.angle_gamma   90.00
#
_symmetry.space_group_name_H-M   'P 1'
#
loop_
_entity.id
_entity.type
_entity.pdbx_description
1 polymer ?
#
loop_
_entity_poly.entity_id
_entity_poly.type
_entity_poly.pdbx_seq_one_letter_code
_entity_poly.pdbx_strand_id
1 'polypeptide(L)'
;LYRVRPKVDSPVTRHWIYHALMVPRVRDQIIGCANGSTVNMLKPAGLQIPRLIVPPRELCERFEAVANLLYARIDTNVECADALVALRDTLIPRLISGKLKLPEVDEMSELAAPDDALRGSQKVN
;
A
#
# COMPACT_ATOMS: atom_id res chain seq x y z
N LEU A 1 2.75 -18.55 -14.21
CA LEU A 1 2.34 -17.20 -13.82
C LEU A 1 1.99 -16.39 -15.06
N TYR A 2 0.80 -15.77 -15.12
CA TYR A 2 0.39 -14.91 -16.23
C TYR A 2 0.55 -13.45 -15.85
N ARG A 3 0.97 -12.62 -16.82
CA ARG A 3 1.05 -11.17 -16.67
C ARG A 3 -0.01 -10.52 -17.55
N VAL A 4 -0.94 -9.80 -16.92
CA VAL A 4 -1.98 -9.02 -17.61
C VAL A 4 -1.52 -7.57 -17.72
N ARG A 5 -1.64 -6.99 -18.91
CA ARG A 5 -1.31 -5.59 -19.20
C ARG A 5 -2.38 -4.95 -20.08
N PRO A 6 -2.67 -3.66 -19.89
CA PRO A 6 -3.51 -2.95 -20.86
C PRO A 6 -2.82 -2.91 -22.24
N LYS A 7 -3.61 -2.90 -23.31
CA LYS A 7 -3.10 -2.60 -24.64
C LYS A 7 -2.75 -1.11 -24.74
N VAL A 8 -1.81 -0.76 -25.62
CA VAL A 8 -1.31 0.63 -25.77
C VAL A 8 -2.42 1.64 -26.01
N ASP A 9 -3.43 1.29 -26.83
CA ASP A 9 -4.53 2.18 -27.18
C ASP A 9 -5.79 1.98 -26.33
N SER A 10 -5.70 1.15 -25.28
CA SER A 10 -6.84 0.90 -24.40
C SER A 10 -7.12 2.09 -23.49
N PRO A 11 -8.38 2.42 -23.20
CA PRO A 11 -8.72 3.43 -22.20
C PRO A 11 -8.44 2.97 -20.78
N VAL A 12 -8.33 1.64 -20.55
CA VAL A 12 -8.12 1.08 -19.21
C VAL A 12 -6.66 1.18 -18.79
N THR A 13 -6.45 1.44 -17.50
CA THR A 13 -5.16 1.61 -16.89
C THR A 13 -4.75 0.36 -16.11
N ARG A 14 -3.50 0.32 -15.64
CA ARG A 14 -2.96 -0.81 -14.89
C ARG A 14 -3.72 -1.06 -13.58
N HIS A 15 -3.94 -0.02 -12.79
CA HIS A 15 -4.63 -0.15 -11.51
C HIS A 15 -6.11 -0.47 -11.71
N TRP A 16 -6.74 0.10 -12.75
CA TRP A 16 -8.11 -0.26 -13.08
C TRP A 16 -8.26 -1.76 -13.36
N ILE A 17 -7.38 -2.35 -14.21
CA ILE A 17 -7.41 -3.79 -14.48
C ILE A 17 -7.24 -4.60 -13.19
N TYR A 18 -6.27 -4.22 -12.36
CA TYR A 18 -6.04 -4.91 -11.09
C TYR A 18 -7.29 -4.94 -10.23
N HIS A 19 -7.89 -3.77 -9.98
CA HIS A 19 -9.09 -3.68 -9.15
C HIS A 19 -10.30 -4.35 -9.79
N ALA A 20 -10.47 -4.26 -11.11
CA ALA A 20 -11.56 -4.91 -11.82
C ALA A 20 -11.50 -6.45 -11.70
N LEU A 21 -10.30 -7.03 -11.74
CA LEU A 21 -10.10 -8.47 -11.55
C LEU A 21 -10.32 -8.91 -10.08
N MET A 22 -10.18 -8.00 -9.12
CA MET A 22 -10.39 -8.27 -7.70
C MET A 22 -11.86 -8.16 -7.28
N VAL A 23 -12.76 -7.62 -8.13
CA VAL A 23 -14.20 -7.59 -7.86
C VAL A 23 -14.70 -9.02 -7.63
N PRO A 24 -15.42 -9.33 -6.52
CA PRO A 24 -15.81 -10.69 -6.17
C PRO A 24 -16.48 -11.44 -7.31
N ARG A 25 -17.46 -10.83 -7.98
CA ARG A 25 -18.17 -11.42 -9.12
C ARG A 25 -17.24 -11.83 -10.26
N VAL A 26 -16.22 -11.04 -10.55
CA VAL A 26 -15.24 -11.31 -11.62
C VAL A 26 -14.27 -12.39 -11.17
N ARG A 27 -13.78 -12.27 -9.95
CA ARG A 27 -12.87 -13.26 -9.33
C ARG A 27 -13.50 -14.65 -9.27
N ASP A 28 -14.77 -14.76 -8.87
CA ASP A 28 -15.48 -16.03 -8.78
C ASP A 28 -15.64 -16.70 -10.16
N GLN A 29 -15.91 -15.91 -11.21
CA GLN A 29 -15.92 -16.42 -12.58
C GLN A 29 -14.56 -16.98 -13.01
N ILE A 30 -13.47 -16.28 -12.67
CA ILE A 30 -12.12 -16.73 -12.99
C ILE A 30 -11.77 -18.01 -12.21
N ILE A 31 -12.11 -18.06 -10.93
CA ILE A 31 -11.89 -19.24 -10.08
C ILE A 31 -12.69 -20.44 -10.59
N GLY A 32 -13.94 -20.22 -11.00
CA GLY A 32 -14.79 -21.25 -11.60
C GLY A 32 -14.25 -21.84 -12.91
N CYS A 33 -13.32 -21.12 -13.58
CA CYS A 33 -12.63 -21.61 -14.78
C CYS A 33 -11.31 -22.34 -14.48
N ALA A 34 -10.89 -22.38 -13.22
CA ALA A 34 -9.72 -23.11 -12.80
C ALA A 34 -10.06 -24.59 -12.62
N ASN A 35 -9.38 -25.45 -13.34
CA ASN A 35 -9.57 -26.90 -13.31
C ASN A 35 -8.33 -27.59 -12.74
N GLY A 36 -8.55 -28.55 -11.86
CA GLY A 36 -7.50 -29.41 -11.30
C GLY A 36 -7.94 -30.04 -9.98
N SER A 37 -7.66 -31.32 -9.82
CA SER A 37 -8.00 -32.06 -8.60
C SER A 37 -6.99 -31.83 -7.46
N THR A 38 -5.75 -31.52 -7.80
CA THR A 38 -4.66 -31.35 -6.83
C THR A 38 -4.09 -29.94 -6.85
N VAL A 39 -4.00 -29.31 -8.04
CA VAL A 39 -3.55 -27.93 -8.23
C VAL A 39 -4.51 -27.23 -9.18
N ASN A 40 -5.11 -26.15 -8.74
CA ASN A 40 -5.98 -25.33 -9.57
C ASN A 40 -5.15 -24.66 -10.68
N MET A 41 -5.31 -25.12 -11.92
CA MET A 41 -4.66 -24.51 -13.09
C MET A 41 -5.64 -23.63 -13.84
N LEU A 42 -5.34 -22.35 -13.93
CA LEU A 42 -6.08 -21.42 -14.74
C LEU A 42 -5.47 -21.39 -16.15
N LYS A 43 -6.27 -21.75 -17.16
CA LYS A 43 -5.87 -21.60 -18.57
C LYS A 43 -6.04 -20.12 -19.01
N PRO A 44 -5.23 -19.62 -19.96
CA PRO A 44 -5.38 -18.23 -20.48
C PRO A 44 -6.78 -17.91 -20.96
N ALA A 45 -7.48 -18.88 -21.55
CA ALA A 45 -8.88 -18.75 -21.98
C ALA A 45 -9.83 -18.40 -20.82
N GLY A 46 -9.56 -18.87 -19.59
CA GLY A 46 -10.36 -18.54 -18.42
C GLY A 46 -10.33 -17.04 -18.05
N LEU A 47 -9.27 -16.33 -18.41
CA LEU A 47 -9.18 -14.88 -18.22
C LEU A 47 -9.98 -14.08 -19.26
N GLN A 48 -10.46 -14.70 -20.33
CA GLN A 48 -11.24 -14.07 -21.40
C GLN A 48 -12.76 -14.16 -21.15
N ILE A 49 -13.19 -14.94 -20.16
CA ILE A 49 -14.60 -15.19 -19.87
C ILE A 49 -15.27 -14.00 -19.16
N PRO A 50 -14.65 -13.36 -18.15
CA PRO A 50 -15.29 -12.25 -17.46
C PRO A 50 -15.50 -11.05 -18.39
N ARG A 51 -16.73 -10.56 -18.40
CA ARG A 51 -17.06 -9.31 -19.10
C ARG A 51 -16.97 -8.15 -18.11
N LEU A 52 -16.14 -7.16 -18.44
CA LEU A 52 -15.93 -5.96 -17.64
C LEU A 52 -16.55 -4.76 -18.38
N ILE A 53 -17.21 -3.89 -17.63
CA ILE A 53 -17.68 -2.61 -18.16
C ILE A 53 -16.49 -1.66 -18.15
N VAL A 54 -16.04 -1.27 -19.32
CA VAL A 54 -14.92 -0.32 -19.48
C VAL A 54 -15.44 1.10 -19.36
N PRO A 55 -14.99 1.89 -18.39
CA PRO A 55 -15.38 3.29 -18.25
C PRO A 55 -14.79 4.16 -19.35
N PRO A 56 -15.31 5.39 -19.55
CA PRO A 56 -14.67 6.38 -20.40
C PRO A 56 -13.21 6.64 -19.98
N ARG A 57 -12.36 6.97 -20.96
CA ARG A 57 -10.92 7.21 -20.73
C ARG A 57 -10.66 8.21 -19.61
N GLU A 58 -11.38 9.32 -19.60
CA GLU A 58 -11.23 10.35 -18.58
C GLU A 58 -11.44 9.82 -17.14
N LEU A 59 -12.41 8.95 -16.95
CA LEU A 59 -12.68 8.34 -15.63
C LEU A 59 -11.57 7.35 -15.24
N CYS A 60 -11.04 6.59 -16.20
CA CYS A 60 -9.91 5.70 -15.96
C CYS A 60 -8.65 6.50 -15.58
N GLU A 61 -8.39 7.63 -16.22
CA GLU A 61 -7.24 8.50 -15.93
C GLU A 61 -7.36 9.15 -14.54
N ARG A 62 -8.54 9.64 -14.17
CA ARG A 62 -8.81 10.16 -12.81
C ARG A 62 -8.61 9.09 -11.74
N PHE A 63 -9.13 7.89 -11.99
CA PHE A 63 -8.92 6.75 -11.09
C PHE A 63 -7.44 6.41 -10.95
N GLU A 64 -6.70 6.35 -12.06
CA GLU A 64 -5.27 6.06 -12.05
C GLU A 64 -4.47 7.11 -11.28
N ALA A 65 -4.80 8.40 -11.40
CA ALA A 65 -4.14 9.46 -10.64
C ALA A 65 -4.29 9.25 -9.13
N VAL A 66 -5.51 8.95 -8.67
CA VAL A 66 -5.76 8.66 -7.25
C VAL A 66 -5.08 7.37 -6.81
N ALA A 67 -5.18 6.31 -7.61
CA ALA A 67 -4.58 5.01 -7.32
C ALA A 67 -3.05 5.14 -7.19
N ASN A 68 -2.39 5.85 -8.10
CA ASN A 68 -0.93 6.07 -8.04
C ASN A 68 -0.50 6.74 -6.73
N LEU A 69 -1.25 7.76 -6.25
CA LEU A 69 -0.95 8.41 -4.98
C LEU A 69 -1.07 7.44 -3.79
N LEU A 70 -2.11 6.62 -3.78
CA LEU A 70 -2.33 5.64 -2.72
C LEU A 70 -1.27 4.53 -2.72
N TYR A 71 -0.92 4.01 -3.90
CA TYR A 71 0.12 2.99 -4.02
C TYR A 71 1.50 3.54 -3.65
N ALA A 72 1.84 4.75 -4.08
CA ALA A 72 3.08 5.40 -3.66
C ALA A 72 3.16 5.56 -2.12
N ARG A 73 2.03 5.89 -1.48
CA ARG A 73 1.98 5.97 -0.01
C ARG A 73 2.14 4.60 0.65
N ILE A 74 1.56 3.56 0.07
CA ILE A 74 1.73 2.18 0.56
C ILE A 74 3.19 1.78 0.46
N ASP A 75 3.85 2.02 -0.68
CA ASP A 75 5.26 1.68 -0.90
C ASP A 75 6.16 2.41 0.14
N THR A 76 5.94 3.72 0.35
CA THR A 76 6.65 4.48 1.38
C THR A 76 6.44 3.91 2.79
N ASN A 77 5.21 3.50 3.12
CA ASN A 77 4.92 2.92 4.43
C ASN A 77 5.60 1.55 4.62
N VAL A 78 5.68 0.73 3.57
CA VAL A 78 6.41 -0.55 3.59
C VAL A 78 7.90 -0.31 3.82
N GLU A 79 8.52 0.62 3.08
CA GLU A 79 9.93 0.98 3.27
C GLU A 79 10.21 1.49 4.70
N CYS A 80 9.32 2.31 5.25
CA CYS A 80 9.42 2.79 6.62
C CYS A 80 9.30 1.64 7.64
N ALA A 81 8.37 0.71 7.43
CA ALA A 81 8.22 -0.46 8.29
C ALA A 81 9.47 -1.34 8.26
N ASP A 82 10.06 -1.59 7.10
CA ASP A 82 11.29 -2.36 6.95
C ASP A 82 12.46 -1.68 7.66
N ALA A 83 12.59 -0.36 7.54
CA ALA A 83 13.62 0.42 8.23
C ALA A 83 13.45 0.35 9.76
N LEU A 84 12.21 0.42 10.27
CA LEU A 84 11.92 0.29 11.70
C LEU A 84 12.24 -1.11 12.23
N VAL A 85 11.95 -2.15 11.45
CA VAL A 85 12.33 -3.53 11.80
C VAL A 85 13.84 -3.66 11.89
N ALA A 86 14.59 -3.15 10.92
CA ALA A 86 16.05 -3.19 10.92
C ALA A 86 16.64 -2.42 12.12
N LEU A 87 16.06 -1.25 12.43
CA LEU A 87 16.46 -0.45 13.59
C LEU A 87 16.21 -1.20 14.90
N ARG A 88 15.03 -1.77 15.08
CA ARG A 88 14.69 -2.60 16.25
C ARG A 88 15.68 -3.75 16.42
N ASP A 89 15.95 -4.50 15.37
CA ASP A 89 16.82 -5.67 15.40
C ASP A 89 18.28 -5.30 15.69
N THR A 90 18.67 -4.07 15.37
CA THR A 90 20.00 -3.52 15.73
C THR A 90 20.05 -3.04 17.19
N LEU A 91 18.97 -2.43 17.69
CA LEU A 91 18.96 -1.83 19.03
C LEU A 91 18.75 -2.85 20.15
N ILE A 92 17.87 -3.84 19.97
CA ILE A 92 17.54 -4.82 21.01
C ILE A 92 18.80 -5.52 21.56
N PRO A 93 19.71 -6.08 20.75
CA PRO A 93 20.92 -6.72 21.27
C PRO A 93 21.84 -5.76 22.03
N ARG A 94 21.90 -4.48 21.61
CA ARG A 94 22.73 -3.46 22.26
C ARG A 94 22.17 -3.03 23.63
N LEU A 95 20.84 -2.96 23.74
CA LEU A 95 20.15 -2.67 24.99
C LEU A 95 20.32 -3.82 25.98
N ILE A 96 20.08 -5.07 25.54
CA ILE A 96 20.20 -6.26 26.41
C ILE A 96 21.65 -6.45 26.90
N SER A 97 22.64 -6.17 26.04
CA SER A 97 24.05 -6.28 26.41
C SER A 97 24.58 -5.11 27.26
N GLY A 98 23.75 -4.10 27.52
CA GLY A 98 24.16 -2.89 28.26
C GLY A 98 25.13 -1.97 27.47
N LYS A 99 25.38 -2.26 26.18
CA LYS A 99 26.22 -1.42 25.32
C LYS A 99 25.54 -0.09 24.96
N LEU A 100 24.22 -0.04 25.02
CA LEU A 100 23.42 1.16 24.87
C LEU A 100 22.62 1.35 26.16
N LYS A 101 22.80 2.48 26.83
CA LYS A 101 21.99 2.89 27.99
C LYS A 101 20.94 3.88 27.50
N LEU A 102 19.72 3.74 27.96
CA LEU A 102 18.69 4.74 27.75
C LEU A 102 18.94 5.91 28.73
N PRO A 103 18.73 7.18 28.31
CA PRO A 103 18.71 8.30 29.25
C PRO A 103 17.62 8.08 30.31
N GLU A 104 17.83 8.60 31.49
CA GLU A 104 16.83 8.52 32.57
C GLU A 104 15.54 9.25 32.13
N VAL A 105 14.40 8.79 32.65
CA VAL A 105 13.07 9.27 32.23
C VAL A 105 12.90 10.78 32.43
N ASP A 106 13.61 11.35 33.41
CA ASP A 106 13.56 12.79 33.72
C ASP A 106 14.16 13.66 32.60
N GLU A 107 15.24 13.20 31.93
CA GLU A 107 15.83 13.90 30.78
C GLU A 107 14.97 13.81 29.53
N MET A 108 14.21 12.72 29.36
CA MET A 108 13.30 12.55 28.24
C MET A 108 12.04 13.42 28.36
N SER A 109 11.61 13.74 29.59
CA SER A 109 10.46 14.61 29.83
C SER A 109 10.73 16.06 29.40
N GLU A 110 11.95 16.51 29.51
CA GLU A 110 12.35 17.87 29.14
C GLU A 110 12.48 18.05 27.62
N LEU A 111 12.89 16.99 26.91
CA LEU A 111 12.97 16.95 25.42
C LEU A 111 11.60 16.81 24.73
N ALA A 112 10.59 16.29 25.44
CA ALA A 112 9.24 16.07 24.94
C ALA A 112 8.26 17.22 25.28
N ALA A 113 8.70 18.27 25.97
CA ALA A 113 7.86 19.42 26.24
C ALA A 113 7.50 20.14 24.93
N PRO A 114 6.23 20.27 24.57
CA PRO A 114 5.85 21.01 23.39
C PRO A 114 6.23 22.47 23.56
N ASP A 115 6.84 23.04 22.53
CA ASP A 115 7.23 24.43 22.42
C ASP A 115 5.99 25.35 22.61
N ASP A 116 5.77 25.84 23.84
CA ASP A 116 4.63 26.66 24.25
C ASP A 116 4.78 28.13 23.74
N ALA A 117 5.67 28.34 22.77
CA ALA A 117 6.00 29.64 22.21
C ALA A 117 4.93 30.22 21.25
N LEU A 118 3.84 29.49 20.95
CA LEU A 118 2.81 29.96 20.02
C LEU A 118 1.50 30.47 20.69
N ARG A 119 1.43 30.55 22.01
CA ARG A 119 0.22 31.05 22.73
C ARG A 119 0.30 32.48 23.24
N GLY A 120 1.28 33.25 22.82
CA GLY A 120 1.53 34.61 23.31
C GLY A 120 1.26 35.75 22.33
N SER A 121 0.15 35.76 21.58
CA SER A 121 -0.19 36.95 20.80
C SER A 121 -1.67 37.04 20.40
N GLN A 122 -2.57 37.04 21.38
CA GLN A 122 -3.92 37.60 21.17
C GLN A 122 -4.45 38.19 22.48
N LYS A 123 -3.88 39.34 22.84
CA LYS A 123 -4.56 40.35 23.69
C LYS A 123 -4.24 41.69 23.08
N VAL A 124 -5.12 42.20 22.25
CA VAL A 124 -5.27 43.64 22.03
C VAL A 124 -6.73 43.94 21.70
N ASN A 125 -7.30 44.75 22.56
CA ASN A 125 -8.41 45.71 22.41
C ASN A 125 -9.70 45.28 21.72
#